data_c69c80cc79c8e1c67ed40b6a4304f40a
#
_entry.id   c69c80cc79c8e1c67ed40b6a4304f40a
#
_cell.length_a   1.000
_cell.length_b   1.000
_cell.length_c   1.000
_cell.angle_alpha   90.00
_cell.angle_beta   90.00
_cell.angle_gamma   90.00
#
_symmetry.space_group_name_H-M   'P 1'
#
loop_
_entity.id
_entity.type
_entity.pdbx_description
1 polymer ?
#
loop_
_entity_poly.entity_id
_entity_poly.type
_entity_poly.pdbx_seq_one_letter_code
_entity_poly.pdbx_strand_id
1 'polypeptide(L)'
;MTLSLLCPVCSAPLNQHQASAGFYCDNKHHFDKHPNGYWPLLSNVKGKSKPKVESRQQMRGRHFLLETGLFAPLIKQLQAVLLDLCASNRDAELQHIDYQCADGYYLRQLVPALVETNVSCQHWGITDAENAIFAAAKSETPANLLLLALKKLPFASQSVDIVTVLDSPLKGKECIRILKDDGRIVLLQPGIRHLWQIKQQVYPDLVEKPLQLNLPNDVEIEAQQQVVFTQSVTGEQALTLLDMSVFGWRANDQLKHQVKSTAISELEFDWQIITLKKRL
;
A
#
# COMPACT_ATOMS: atom_id res chain seq x y z
N MET A 1 19.61 2.02 -13.38
CA MET A 1 18.78 1.71 -14.58
C MET A 1 17.37 2.20 -14.30
N THR A 2 16.81 3.04 -15.14
CA THR A 2 15.42 3.49 -15.01
C THR A 2 14.48 2.29 -15.12
N LEU A 3 13.46 2.23 -14.29
CA LEU A 3 12.46 1.14 -14.30
C LEU A 3 11.84 0.99 -15.70
N SER A 4 11.94 -0.18 -16.30
CA SER A 4 11.39 -0.44 -17.62
C SER A 4 9.88 -0.68 -17.54
N LEU A 5 9.11 0.38 -17.85
CA LEU A 5 7.68 0.27 -18.01
C LEU A 5 7.32 -0.43 -19.33
N LEU A 6 6.31 -1.27 -19.28
CA LEU A 6 5.76 -1.96 -20.44
C LEU A 6 4.38 -1.39 -20.81
N CYS A 7 4.07 -1.37 -22.07
CA CYS A 7 2.77 -0.94 -22.55
C CYS A 7 1.66 -1.91 -22.03
N PRO A 8 0.65 -1.43 -21.32
CA PRO A 8 -0.42 -2.30 -20.80
C PRO A 8 -1.28 -2.93 -21.92
N VAL A 9 -1.20 -2.40 -23.15
CA VAL A 9 -1.95 -2.90 -24.30
C VAL A 9 -1.21 -3.99 -25.06
N CYS A 10 0.10 -3.75 -25.38
CA CYS A 10 0.87 -4.65 -26.27
C CYS A 10 2.14 -5.19 -25.64
N SER A 11 2.46 -4.85 -24.40
CA SER A 11 3.65 -5.27 -23.66
C SER A 11 5.00 -4.84 -24.28
N ALA A 12 5.00 -3.95 -25.29
CA ALA A 12 6.22 -3.33 -25.78
C ALA A 12 6.78 -2.34 -24.74
N PRO A 13 8.09 -2.05 -24.73
CA PRO A 13 8.66 -1.04 -23.85
C PRO A 13 7.97 0.32 -24.02
N LEU A 14 7.79 1.04 -22.91
CA LEU A 14 7.32 2.42 -22.90
C LEU A 14 8.50 3.38 -22.86
N ASN A 15 8.47 4.36 -23.75
CA ASN A 15 9.37 5.49 -23.77
C ASN A 15 8.65 6.71 -23.16
N GLN A 16 9.37 7.58 -22.47
CA GLN A 16 8.82 8.82 -21.94
C GLN A 16 9.06 9.97 -22.91
N HIS A 17 8.00 10.71 -23.22
CA HIS A 17 8.10 11.91 -24.04
C HIS A 17 8.60 13.08 -23.20
N GLN A 18 9.72 13.69 -23.60
CA GLN A 18 10.39 14.74 -22.80
C GLN A 18 9.50 15.96 -22.54
N ALA A 19 8.76 16.44 -23.55
CA ALA A 19 7.97 17.67 -23.43
C ALA A 19 6.67 17.51 -22.65
N SER A 20 5.95 16.37 -22.82
CA SER A 20 4.65 16.13 -22.16
C SER A 20 4.75 15.24 -20.93
N ALA A 21 5.93 14.66 -20.69
CA ALA A 21 6.14 13.62 -19.67
C ALA A 21 5.18 12.41 -19.80
N GLY A 22 4.45 12.30 -20.91
CA GLY A 22 3.61 11.14 -21.22
C GLY A 22 4.43 9.93 -21.63
N PHE A 23 3.82 8.73 -21.64
CA PHE A 23 4.44 7.51 -22.11
C PHE A 23 3.90 7.11 -23.48
N TYR A 24 4.75 6.50 -24.30
CA TYR A 24 4.36 5.93 -25.59
C TYR A 24 5.17 4.67 -25.90
N CYS A 25 4.64 3.83 -26.78
CA CYS A 25 5.36 2.68 -27.32
C CYS A 25 5.44 2.73 -28.84
N ASP A 26 6.31 1.92 -29.43
CA ASP A 26 6.51 1.86 -30.90
C ASP A 26 5.24 1.44 -31.67
N ASN A 27 4.30 0.77 -31.00
CA ASN A 27 2.99 0.40 -31.54
C ASN A 27 1.95 1.54 -31.43
N LYS A 28 2.39 2.80 -31.23
CA LYS A 28 1.56 4.01 -31.21
C LYS A 28 0.52 4.07 -30.10
N HIS A 29 0.68 3.34 -29.00
CA HIS A 29 -0.14 3.55 -27.81
C HIS A 29 0.47 4.70 -26.99
N HIS A 30 -0.36 5.66 -26.59
CA HIS A 30 0.02 6.85 -25.84
C HIS A 30 -0.73 6.90 -24.51
N PHE A 31 -0.04 7.37 -23.47
CA PHE A 31 -0.57 7.54 -22.12
C PHE A 31 -0.10 8.89 -21.59
N ASP A 32 -0.97 9.87 -21.68
CA ASP A 32 -0.64 11.23 -21.24
C ASP A 32 -0.62 11.30 -19.72
N LYS A 33 0.26 12.15 -19.20
CA LYS A 33 0.27 12.47 -17.77
C LYS A 33 -0.98 13.28 -17.45
N HIS A 34 -1.74 12.84 -16.45
CA HIS A 34 -2.90 13.57 -15.96
C HIS A 34 -2.46 14.93 -15.37
N PRO A 35 -3.22 16.04 -15.55
CA PRO A 35 -2.86 17.35 -15.01
C PRO A 35 -2.57 17.38 -13.50
N ASN A 36 -3.15 16.46 -12.73
CA ASN A 36 -2.87 16.31 -11.30
C ASN A 36 -1.60 15.51 -10.98
N GLY A 37 -0.79 15.07 -11.97
CA GLY A 37 0.54 14.53 -11.73
C GLY A 37 0.67 13.01 -11.71
N TYR A 38 -0.34 12.24 -12.07
CA TYR A 38 -0.27 10.78 -12.20
C TYR A 38 -0.45 10.30 -13.65
N TRP A 39 -0.09 9.05 -13.95
CA TRP A 39 -0.29 8.44 -15.28
C TRP A 39 -1.39 7.39 -15.26
N PRO A 40 -2.47 7.57 -16.05
CA PRO A 40 -3.53 6.57 -16.21
C PRO A 40 -3.09 5.50 -17.24
N LEU A 41 -2.49 4.42 -16.76
CA LEU A 41 -2.10 3.27 -17.59
C LEU A 41 -3.20 2.19 -17.64
N LEU A 42 -4.46 2.61 -17.63
CA LEU A 42 -5.58 1.71 -17.80
C LEU A 42 -5.73 1.38 -19.28
N SER A 43 -5.53 0.12 -19.65
CA SER A 43 -6.02 -0.36 -20.94
C SER A 43 -7.57 -0.39 -20.88
N ASN A 44 -8.24 -0.06 -21.99
CA ASN A 44 -9.72 -0.14 -22.13
C ASN A 44 -10.23 -1.60 -22.06
N VAL A 45 -9.72 -2.39 -21.13
CA VAL A 45 -10.22 -3.74 -20.85
C VAL A 45 -11.56 -3.56 -20.15
N LYS A 46 -12.65 -3.73 -20.90
CA LYS A 46 -14.01 -3.80 -20.39
C LYS A 46 -14.13 -4.98 -19.41
N GLY A 47 -13.68 -4.78 -18.19
CA GLY A 47 -13.82 -5.74 -17.10
C GLY A 47 -15.16 -5.54 -16.39
N LYS A 48 -15.92 -6.61 -16.22
CA LYS A 48 -17.29 -6.61 -15.66
C LYS A 48 -17.39 -6.36 -14.15
N SER A 49 -16.30 -6.17 -13.42
CA SER A 49 -16.35 -5.83 -11.98
C SER A 49 -15.69 -4.50 -11.73
N LYS A 50 -16.49 -3.49 -11.44
CA LYS A 50 -15.97 -2.27 -10.83
C LYS A 50 -15.39 -2.66 -9.46
N PRO A 51 -14.13 -2.30 -9.14
CA PRO A 51 -13.62 -2.48 -7.79
C PRO A 51 -14.57 -1.77 -6.82
N LYS A 52 -14.69 -2.31 -5.60
CA LYS A 52 -15.50 -1.69 -4.54
C LYS A 52 -14.76 -0.42 -4.13
N VAL A 53 -15.13 0.69 -4.73
CA VAL A 53 -14.50 1.99 -4.51
C VAL A 53 -14.99 2.51 -3.16
N GLU A 54 -14.06 2.86 -2.27
CA GLU A 54 -14.38 3.59 -1.05
C GLU A 54 -15.15 4.88 -1.40
N SER A 55 -16.17 5.19 -0.61
CA SER A 55 -16.87 6.46 -0.77
C SER A 55 -15.92 7.64 -0.48
N ARG A 56 -16.18 8.80 -1.06
CA ARG A 56 -15.40 10.02 -0.78
C ARG A 56 -15.37 10.36 0.71
N GLN A 57 -16.44 10.06 1.43
CA GLN A 57 -16.52 10.30 2.87
C GLN A 57 -15.59 9.36 3.65
N GLN A 58 -15.57 8.06 3.31
CA GLN A 58 -14.66 7.09 3.91
C GLN A 58 -13.20 7.45 3.64
N MET A 59 -12.86 7.81 2.40
CA MET A 59 -11.51 8.25 2.06
C MET A 59 -11.08 9.49 2.85
N ARG A 60 -11.97 10.48 3.03
CA ARG A 60 -11.66 11.67 3.85
C ARG A 60 -11.46 11.33 5.31
N GLY A 61 -12.33 10.48 5.88
CA GLY A 61 -12.22 10.02 7.27
C GLY A 61 -10.89 9.29 7.49
N ARG A 62 -10.55 8.37 6.58
CA ARG A 62 -9.27 7.65 6.60
C ARG A 62 -8.09 8.62 6.51
N HIS A 63 -8.06 9.50 5.54
CA HIS A 63 -6.99 10.48 5.38
C HIS A 63 -6.80 11.31 6.65
N PHE A 64 -7.89 11.88 7.19
CA PHE A 64 -7.85 12.67 8.42
C PHE A 64 -7.30 11.85 9.60
N LEU A 65 -7.74 10.61 9.78
CA LEU A 65 -7.27 9.73 10.84
C LEU A 65 -5.76 9.43 10.72
N LEU A 66 -5.30 9.11 9.52
CA LEU A 66 -3.91 8.77 9.27
C LEU A 66 -2.97 9.96 9.55
N GLU A 67 -3.39 11.19 9.25
CA GLU A 67 -2.61 12.40 9.49
C GLU A 67 -2.59 12.84 10.98
N THR A 68 -3.34 12.19 11.87
CA THR A 68 -3.31 12.50 13.33
C THR A 68 -2.02 12.06 14.02
N GLY A 69 -1.15 11.30 13.34
CA GLY A 69 0.03 10.70 13.94
C GLY A 69 -0.24 9.43 14.77
N LEU A 70 -1.48 8.93 14.77
CA LEU A 70 -1.89 7.72 15.50
C LEU A 70 -1.01 6.51 15.19
N PHE A 71 -0.49 6.42 13.96
CA PHE A 71 0.35 5.33 13.48
C PHE A 71 1.86 5.62 13.55
N ALA A 72 2.29 6.71 14.22
CA ALA A 72 3.71 7.08 14.28
C ALA A 72 4.63 5.94 14.79
N PRO A 73 4.25 5.13 15.81
CA PRO A 73 5.08 3.99 16.24
C PRO A 73 5.26 2.94 15.13
N LEU A 74 4.22 2.64 14.36
CA LEU A 74 4.27 1.73 13.22
C LEU A 74 5.15 2.30 12.10
N ILE A 75 4.96 3.57 11.74
CA ILE A 75 5.73 4.24 10.69
C ILE A 75 7.23 4.19 11.01
N LYS A 76 7.62 4.45 12.26
CA LYS A 76 9.02 4.37 12.68
C LYS A 76 9.63 2.97 12.44
N GLN A 77 8.88 1.90 12.69
CA GLN A 77 9.35 0.53 12.45
C GLN A 77 9.41 0.20 10.96
N LEU A 78 8.42 0.63 10.17
CA LEU A 78 8.45 0.48 8.70
C LEU A 78 9.63 1.22 8.09
N GLN A 79 9.91 2.44 8.54
CA GLN A 79 11.09 3.21 8.13
C GLN A 79 12.38 2.42 8.41
N ALA A 80 12.54 1.88 9.62
CA ALA A 80 13.72 1.10 9.99
C ALA A 80 13.92 -0.12 9.09
N VAL A 81 12.85 -0.88 8.81
CA VAL A 81 12.91 -2.04 7.90
C VAL A 81 13.33 -1.62 6.48
N LEU A 82 12.74 -0.56 5.94
CA LEU A 82 13.07 -0.10 4.58
C LEU A 82 14.49 0.46 4.50
N LEU A 83 14.95 1.19 5.52
CA LEU A 83 16.32 1.71 5.62
C LEU A 83 17.35 0.57 5.60
N ASP A 84 17.09 -0.50 6.35
CA ASP A 84 17.95 -1.68 6.37
C ASP A 84 18.03 -2.38 5.00
N LEU A 85 16.89 -2.56 4.35
CA LEU A 85 16.83 -3.12 2.99
C LEU A 85 17.57 -2.25 1.96
N CYS A 86 17.42 -0.92 2.06
CA CYS A 86 18.12 0.02 1.18
C CYS A 86 19.63 0.04 1.45
N ALA A 87 20.06 -0.06 2.71
CA ALA A 87 21.47 -0.03 3.10
C ALA A 87 22.26 -1.21 2.50
N SER A 88 21.60 -2.33 2.25
CA SER A 88 22.20 -3.56 1.70
C SER A 88 22.56 -3.43 0.21
N ASN A 89 22.05 -2.39 -0.50
CA ASN A 89 22.17 -2.24 -1.97
C ASN A 89 22.59 -0.82 -2.38
N ARG A 90 23.75 -0.35 -1.90
CA ARG A 90 24.18 1.05 -2.07
C ARG A 90 24.73 1.42 -3.46
N ASP A 91 25.08 0.46 -4.28
CA ASP A 91 25.84 0.70 -5.53
C ASP A 91 24.94 0.89 -6.77
N ALA A 92 23.62 0.76 -6.63
CA ALA A 92 22.67 0.91 -7.73
C ALA A 92 21.45 1.75 -7.32
N GLU A 93 20.83 2.39 -8.31
CA GLU A 93 19.53 3.04 -8.12
C GLU A 93 18.45 1.98 -7.90
N LEU A 94 17.86 1.96 -6.70
CA LEU A 94 16.82 1.01 -6.32
C LEU A 94 15.47 1.38 -6.93
N GLN A 95 14.64 0.39 -7.14
CA GLN A 95 13.26 0.53 -7.59
C GLN A 95 12.32 0.03 -6.50
N HIS A 96 11.53 0.94 -5.93
CA HIS A 96 10.53 0.64 -4.90
C HIS A 96 9.12 0.87 -5.44
N ILE A 97 8.25 -0.12 -5.26
CA ILE A 97 6.82 -0.01 -5.61
C ILE A 97 5.97 -0.19 -4.35
N ASP A 98 5.10 0.78 -4.07
CA ASP A 98 4.02 0.64 -3.10
C ASP A 98 2.75 0.13 -3.80
N TYR A 99 2.46 -1.15 -3.60
CA TYR A 99 1.35 -1.86 -4.24
C TYR A 99 0.04 -1.59 -3.51
N GLN A 100 -0.94 -1.07 -4.22
CA GLN A 100 -2.19 -0.54 -3.68
C GLN A 100 -1.96 0.65 -2.72
N CYS A 101 -1.16 1.61 -3.15
CA CYS A 101 -0.72 2.77 -2.35
C CYS A 101 -1.86 3.65 -1.80
N ALA A 102 -3.10 3.38 -2.15
CA ALA A 102 -4.28 4.18 -1.76
C ALA A 102 -4.07 5.69 -2.02
N ASP A 103 -4.24 6.54 -1.00
CA ASP A 103 -4.03 7.98 -1.06
C ASP A 103 -2.56 8.41 -0.87
N GLY A 104 -1.63 7.45 -0.89
CA GLY A 104 -0.19 7.69 -0.78
C GLY A 104 0.31 7.99 0.64
N TYR A 105 -0.49 7.75 1.68
CA TYR A 105 -0.08 8.04 3.05
C TYR A 105 1.27 7.41 3.41
N TYR A 106 1.43 6.10 3.21
CA TYR A 106 2.70 5.43 3.57
C TYR A 106 3.88 5.99 2.77
N LEU A 107 3.73 6.27 1.49
CA LEU A 107 4.79 6.88 0.69
C LEU A 107 5.20 8.25 1.24
N ARG A 108 4.24 9.09 1.64
CA ARG A 108 4.55 10.39 2.27
C ARG A 108 5.29 10.26 3.60
N GLN A 109 5.03 9.19 4.35
CA GLN A 109 5.70 8.94 5.63
C GLN A 109 7.07 8.26 5.47
N LEU A 110 7.23 7.40 4.48
CA LEU A 110 8.41 6.53 4.36
C LEU A 110 9.50 7.15 3.48
N VAL A 111 9.12 7.75 2.34
CA VAL A 111 10.10 8.26 1.36
C VAL A 111 11.02 9.35 1.92
N PRO A 112 10.56 10.35 2.70
CA PRO A 112 11.46 11.37 3.24
C PRO A 112 12.60 10.78 4.08
N ALA A 113 12.33 9.77 4.90
CA ALA A 113 13.35 9.12 5.72
C ALA A 113 14.38 8.36 4.86
N LEU A 114 13.97 7.81 3.72
CA LEU A 114 14.89 7.15 2.78
C LEU A 114 15.78 8.14 2.05
N VAL A 115 15.27 9.31 1.68
CA VAL A 115 16.05 10.37 1.02
C VAL A 115 17.18 10.88 1.90
N GLU A 116 16.97 10.97 3.22
CA GLU A 116 17.99 11.41 4.18
C GLU A 116 19.23 10.51 4.21
N THR A 117 19.13 9.25 3.73
CA THR A 117 20.24 8.29 3.76
C THR A 117 21.16 8.31 2.54
N ASN A 118 20.92 9.21 1.58
CA ASN A 118 21.64 9.29 0.30
C ASN A 118 21.58 8.00 -0.54
N VAL A 119 20.62 7.12 -0.30
CA VAL A 119 20.37 5.96 -1.16
C VAL A 119 19.54 6.42 -2.35
N SER A 120 20.07 6.21 -3.57
CA SER A 120 19.30 6.49 -4.78
C SER A 120 18.18 5.45 -4.92
N CYS A 121 16.93 5.89 -4.82
CA CYS A 121 15.77 5.03 -4.95
C CYS A 121 14.65 5.75 -5.69
N GLN A 122 14.11 5.13 -6.73
CA GLN A 122 12.90 5.61 -7.39
C GLN A 122 11.68 4.98 -6.71
N HIS A 123 10.72 5.81 -6.33
CA HIS A 123 9.51 5.39 -5.66
C HIS A 123 8.30 5.46 -6.61
N TRP A 124 7.50 4.40 -6.61
CA TRP A 124 6.30 4.26 -7.42
C TRP A 124 5.11 3.90 -6.54
N GLY A 125 4.03 4.68 -6.64
CA GLY A 125 2.75 4.36 -6.01
C GLY A 125 1.78 3.82 -7.07
N ILE A 126 1.24 2.63 -6.88
CA ILE A 126 0.32 2.03 -7.85
C ILE A 126 -1.02 1.67 -7.23
N THR A 127 -2.11 1.96 -7.92
CA THR A 127 -3.47 1.57 -7.51
C THR A 127 -4.39 1.44 -8.72
N ASP A 128 -5.50 0.71 -8.58
CA ASP A 128 -6.59 0.64 -9.57
C ASP A 128 -7.78 1.55 -9.19
N ALA A 129 -7.67 2.29 -8.09
CA ALA A 129 -8.69 3.20 -7.58
C ALA A 129 -8.42 4.66 -8.00
N GLU A 130 -9.21 5.17 -8.95
CA GLU A 130 -9.04 6.52 -9.50
C GLU A 130 -9.15 7.62 -8.42
N ASN A 131 -10.10 7.49 -7.51
CA ASN A 131 -10.25 8.47 -6.42
C ASN A 131 -9.03 8.49 -5.49
N ALA A 132 -8.42 7.34 -5.24
CA ALA A 132 -7.27 7.20 -4.36
C ALA A 132 -6.02 7.81 -5.00
N ILE A 133 -5.72 7.48 -6.27
CA ILE A 133 -4.56 8.06 -6.95
C ILE A 133 -4.68 9.59 -7.13
N PHE A 134 -5.91 10.08 -7.35
CA PHE A 134 -6.18 11.50 -7.40
C PHE A 134 -5.88 12.17 -6.05
N ALA A 135 -6.28 11.55 -4.93
CA ALA A 135 -5.97 12.04 -3.59
C ALA A 135 -4.47 12.01 -3.31
N ALA A 136 -3.77 10.91 -3.67
CA ALA A 136 -2.32 10.80 -3.55
C ALA A 136 -1.59 11.91 -4.31
N ALA A 137 -2.00 12.17 -5.53
CA ALA A 137 -1.41 13.22 -6.35
C ALA A 137 -1.65 14.63 -5.77
N LYS A 138 -2.86 14.89 -5.25
CA LYS A 138 -3.19 16.15 -4.58
C LYS A 138 -2.41 16.39 -3.28
N SER A 139 -2.05 15.31 -2.60
CA SER A 139 -1.26 15.37 -1.36
C SER A 139 0.24 15.41 -1.63
N GLU A 140 0.65 15.72 -2.86
CA GLU A 140 2.07 15.87 -3.27
C GLU A 140 2.94 14.68 -2.84
N THR A 141 2.39 13.46 -2.99
CA THR A 141 3.10 12.24 -2.62
C THR A 141 4.42 12.13 -3.36
N PRO A 142 5.57 11.95 -2.67
CA PRO A 142 6.90 11.97 -3.27
C PRO A 142 7.21 10.66 -4.02
N ALA A 143 6.42 10.33 -5.02
CA ALA A 143 6.55 9.11 -5.83
C ALA A 143 5.93 9.32 -7.22
N ASN A 144 6.33 8.48 -8.17
CA ASN A 144 5.67 8.37 -9.46
C ASN A 144 4.35 7.60 -9.28
N LEU A 145 3.23 8.23 -9.61
CA LEU A 145 1.91 7.69 -9.35
C LEU A 145 1.28 7.10 -10.60
N LEU A 146 0.88 5.83 -10.55
CA LEU A 146 0.27 5.11 -11.67
C LEU A 146 -1.12 4.59 -11.33
N LEU A 147 -2.11 4.95 -12.14
CA LEU A 147 -3.42 4.32 -12.13
C LEU A 147 -3.41 3.17 -13.13
N LEU A 148 -3.51 1.92 -12.66
CA LEU A 148 -3.35 0.75 -13.51
C LEU A 148 -4.12 -0.47 -12.98
N ALA A 149 -4.29 -1.49 -13.85
CA ALA A 149 -4.89 -2.74 -13.45
C ALA A 149 -3.89 -3.62 -12.69
N LEU A 150 -4.18 -3.95 -11.43
CA LEU A 150 -3.30 -4.70 -10.55
C LEU A 150 -3.10 -6.19 -10.94
N LYS A 151 -3.95 -6.72 -11.83
CA LYS A 151 -3.86 -8.12 -12.31
C LYS A 151 -2.71 -8.36 -13.29
N LYS A 152 -2.23 -7.31 -13.94
CA LYS A 152 -1.11 -7.36 -14.88
C LYS A 152 -0.35 -6.04 -14.76
N LEU A 153 0.74 -6.07 -14.02
CA LEU A 153 1.55 -4.88 -13.80
C LEU A 153 2.41 -4.56 -15.03
N PRO A 154 2.47 -3.30 -15.46
CA PRO A 154 3.22 -2.88 -16.63
C PRO A 154 4.73 -2.69 -16.32
N PHE A 155 5.31 -3.65 -15.63
CA PHE A 155 6.73 -3.68 -15.30
C PHE A 155 7.36 -4.96 -15.85
N ALA A 156 8.60 -4.88 -16.29
CA ALA A 156 9.36 -6.07 -16.70
C ALA A 156 9.50 -7.05 -15.51
N SER A 157 9.67 -8.33 -15.80
CA SER A 157 10.00 -9.31 -14.78
C SER A 157 11.37 -8.98 -14.19
N GLN A 158 11.55 -9.25 -12.88
CA GLN A 158 12.84 -9.06 -12.20
C GLN A 158 13.43 -7.64 -12.37
N SER A 159 12.57 -6.61 -12.23
CA SER A 159 12.97 -5.21 -12.40
C SER A 159 12.85 -4.35 -11.15
N VAL A 160 12.28 -4.89 -10.06
CA VAL A 160 11.96 -4.15 -8.84
C VAL A 160 12.74 -4.74 -7.66
N ASP A 161 13.32 -3.87 -6.85
CA ASP A 161 14.12 -4.27 -5.68
C ASP A 161 13.25 -4.46 -4.45
N ILE A 162 12.29 -3.54 -4.22
CA ILE A 162 11.42 -3.54 -3.04
C ILE A 162 9.97 -3.35 -3.47
N VAL A 163 9.10 -4.22 -2.97
CA VAL A 163 7.65 -4.05 -3.08
C VAL A 163 7.07 -3.92 -1.68
N THR A 164 6.40 -2.81 -1.36
CA THR A 164 5.60 -2.69 -0.15
C THR A 164 4.14 -3.04 -0.44
N VAL A 165 3.53 -3.81 0.46
CA VAL A 165 2.11 -4.20 0.42
C VAL A 165 1.53 -3.89 1.81
N LEU A 166 1.06 -2.65 1.96
CA LEU A 166 0.65 -2.10 3.24
C LEU A 166 -0.88 -1.97 3.29
N ASP A 167 -1.49 -2.44 4.36
CA ASP A 167 -2.96 -2.45 4.55
C ASP A 167 -3.76 -3.18 3.45
N SER A 168 -3.10 -4.01 2.68
CA SER A 168 -3.75 -4.80 1.64
C SER A 168 -3.20 -6.23 1.61
N PRO A 169 -3.99 -7.21 1.15
CA PRO A 169 -3.47 -8.57 1.02
C PRO A 169 -2.55 -8.68 -0.21
N LEU A 170 -1.46 -9.42 -0.05
CA LEU A 170 -0.62 -9.83 -1.18
C LEU A 170 -1.41 -10.82 -2.05
N LYS A 171 -1.89 -10.35 -3.21
CA LYS A 171 -2.72 -11.13 -4.13
C LYS A 171 -2.04 -11.37 -5.46
N GLY A 172 -2.16 -12.61 -5.94
CA GLY A 172 -1.64 -13.00 -7.26
C GLY A 172 -0.11 -13.11 -7.30
N LYS A 173 0.42 -13.23 -8.50
CA LYS A 173 1.86 -13.48 -8.74
C LYS A 173 2.61 -12.26 -9.30
N GLU A 174 1.91 -11.15 -9.56
CA GLU A 174 2.53 -10.01 -10.25
C GLU A 174 3.61 -9.32 -9.42
N CYS A 175 3.39 -9.12 -8.11
CA CYS A 175 4.44 -8.58 -7.22
C CYS A 175 5.68 -9.48 -7.22
N ILE A 176 5.49 -10.82 -7.25
CA ILE A 176 6.59 -11.79 -7.29
C ILE A 176 7.28 -11.79 -8.65
N ARG A 177 6.51 -11.68 -9.74
CA ARG A 177 7.07 -11.65 -11.12
C ARG A 177 7.98 -10.45 -11.33
N ILE A 178 7.58 -9.27 -10.89
CA ILE A 178 8.36 -8.03 -11.08
C ILE A 178 9.55 -7.92 -10.12
N LEU A 179 9.49 -8.59 -8.97
CA LEU A 179 10.55 -8.60 -7.97
C LEU A 179 11.81 -9.23 -8.54
N LYS A 180 12.99 -8.65 -8.28
CA LYS A 180 14.29 -9.28 -8.56
C LYS A 180 14.48 -10.52 -7.69
N ASP A 181 15.44 -11.38 -8.01
CA ASP A 181 15.67 -12.60 -7.23
C ASP A 181 16.23 -12.30 -5.84
N ASP A 182 17.00 -11.23 -5.71
CA ASP A 182 17.49 -10.65 -4.46
C ASP A 182 16.57 -9.59 -3.88
N GLY A 183 15.43 -9.28 -4.51
CA GLY A 183 14.44 -8.30 -4.07
C GLY A 183 13.63 -8.76 -2.86
N ARG A 184 12.96 -7.81 -2.20
CA ARG A 184 12.14 -8.07 -1.00
C ARG A 184 10.73 -7.52 -1.13
N ILE A 185 9.77 -8.25 -0.55
CA ILE A 185 8.42 -7.75 -0.32
C ILE A 185 8.28 -7.44 1.17
N VAL A 186 7.87 -6.21 1.51
CA VAL A 186 7.51 -5.84 2.87
C VAL A 186 5.99 -5.85 2.97
N LEU A 187 5.46 -6.79 3.72
CA LEU A 187 4.03 -6.97 3.92
C LEU A 187 3.65 -6.48 5.32
N LEU A 188 2.62 -5.64 5.41
CA LEU A 188 2.01 -5.22 6.67
C LEU A 188 0.66 -5.91 6.83
N GLN A 189 0.48 -6.60 7.95
CA GLN A 189 -0.78 -7.26 8.29
C GLN A 189 -1.18 -6.99 9.74
N PRO A 190 -2.50 -6.91 10.03
CA PRO A 190 -2.96 -6.84 11.41
C PRO A 190 -2.62 -8.13 12.16
N GLY A 191 -2.09 -7.99 13.37
CA GLY A 191 -1.87 -9.08 14.31
C GLY A 191 -3.16 -9.56 14.98
N ILE A 192 -3.00 -10.47 15.92
CA ILE A 192 -4.13 -11.14 16.60
C ILE A 192 -4.98 -10.14 17.36
N ARG A 193 -4.33 -9.25 18.12
CA ARG A 193 -4.99 -8.29 19.00
C ARG A 193 -5.24 -6.91 18.37
N HIS A 194 -4.98 -6.77 17.06
CA HIS A 194 -5.21 -5.51 16.39
C HIS A 194 -6.67 -5.03 16.50
N LEU A 195 -6.88 -3.81 17.03
CA LEU A 195 -8.18 -3.20 17.32
C LEU A 195 -9.06 -4.07 18.23
N TRP A 196 -8.46 -4.72 19.25
CA TRP A 196 -9.14 -5.72 20.06
C TRP A 196 -10.41 -5.18 20.72
N GLN A 197 -10.39 -4.01 21.29
CA GLN A 197 -11.51 -3.38 22.00
C GLN A 197 -12.68 -3.05 21.04
N ILE A 198 -12.39 -2.73 19.79
CA ILE A 198 -13.42 -2.55 18.75
C ILE A 198 -13.95 -3.92 18.30
N LYS A 199 -13.05 -4.91 18.11
CA LYS A 199 -13.47 -6.28 17.75
C LYS A 199 -14.40 -6.90 18.79
N GLN A 200 -14.17 -6.68 20.08
CA GLN A 200 -15.04 -7.19 21.15
C GLN A 200 -16.47 -6.65 21.05
N GLN A 201 -16.66 -5.43 20.57
CA GLN A 201 -17.98 -4.88 20.34
C GLN A 201 -18.70 -5.52 19.14
N VAL A 202 -17.93 -5.97 18.12
CA VAL A 202 -18.46 -6.63 16.92
C VAL A 202 -18.71 -8.11 17.13
N TYR A 203 -17.89 -8.75 17.98
CA TYR A 203 -17.91 -10.21 18.24
C TYR A 203 -17.99 -10.46 19.75
N PRO A 204 -19.20 -10.70 20.33
CA PRO A 204 -19.36 -10.92 21.76
C PRO A 204 -18.52 -12.08 22.32
N ASP A 205 -18.36 -13.16 21.54
CA ASP A 205 -17.60 -14.35 21.93
C ASP A 205 -16.17 -14.32 21.30
N LEU A 206 -15.55 -13.15 21.24
CA LEU A 206 -14.22 -12.99 20.66
C LEU A 206 -13.17 -13.76 21.47
N VAL A 207 -12.47 -14.65 20.79
CA VAL A 207 -11.30 -15.36 21.33
C VAL A 207 -10.10 -15.15 20.43
N GLU A 208 -8.90 -15.18 21.01
CA GLU A 208 -7.67 -15.15 20.25
C GLU A 208 -7.54 -16.41 19.39
N LYS A 209 -7.21 -16.19 18.11
CA LYS A 209 -6.93 -17.27 17.16
C LYS A 209 -5.53 -17.09 16.61
N PRO A 210 -4.79 -18.18 16.35
CA PRO A 210 -3.47 -18.09 15.74
C PRO A 210 -3.50 -17.25 14.46
N LEU A 211 -2.47 -16.42 14.28
CA LEU A 211 -2.31 -15.64 13.06
C LEU A 211 -2.11 -16.58 11.87
N GLN A 212 -2.95 -16.45 10.85
CA GLN A 212 -2.82 -17.20 9.60
C GLN A 212 -2.27 -16.28 8.51
N LEU A 213 -1.09 -16.61 8.01
CA LEU A 213 -0.46 -15.94 6.91
C LEU A 213 -0.76 -16.70 5.61
N ASN A 214 -1.63 -16.13 4.78
CA ASN A 214 -1.94 -16.71 3.46
C ASN A 214 -0.92 -16.19 2.43
N LEU A 215 0.28 -16.77 2.44
CA LEU A 215 1.36 -16.39 1.53
C LEU A 215 1.36 -17.27 0.28
N PRO A 216 1.71 -16.72 -0.89
CA PRO A 216 1.98 -17.52 -2.09
C PRO A 216 3.12 -18.52 -1.86
N ASN A 217 3.05 -19.68 -2.53
CA ASN A 217 4.09 -20.72 -2.41
C ASN A 217 5.47 -20.29 -2.96
N ASP A 218 5.48 -19.28 -3.82
CA ASP A 218 6.69 -18.78 -4.50
C ASP A 218 7.52 -17.82 -3.62
N VAL A 219 7.10 -17.58 -2.36
CA VAL A 219 7.84 -16.74 -1.40
C VAL A 219 8.04 -17.46 -0.07
N GLU A 220 9.03 -17.01 0.68
CA GLU A 220 9.27 -17.44 2.06
C GLU A 220 9.55 -16.25 2.97
N ILE A 221 9.27 -16.43 4.27
CA ILE A 221 9.52 -15.40 5.27
C ILE A 221 11.02 -15.35 5.55
N GLU A 222 11.62 -14.19 5.36
CA GLU A 222 13.01 -13.92 5.75
C GLU A 222 13.07 -13.31 7.17
N ALA A 223 12.15 -12.40 7.47
CA ALA A 223 12.04 -11.78 8.78
C ALA A 223 10.58 -11.47 9.11
N GLN A 224 10.25 -11.50 10.40
CA GLN A 224 8.95 -11.10 10.91
C GLN A 224 9.12 -10.32 12.20
N GLN A 225 8.47 -9.17 12.29
CA GLN A 225 8.50 -8.28 13.43
C GLN A 225 7.09 -7.92 13.85
N GLN A 226 6.79 -8.08 15.14
CA GLN A 226 5.53 -7.60 15.71
C GLN A 226 5.71 -6.17 16.25
N VAL A 227 4.76 -5.29 15.97
CA VAL A 227 4.70 -3.92 16.47
C VAL A 227 3.42 -3.75 17.25
N VAL A 228 3.53 -3.63 18.58
CA VAL A 228 2.39 -3.49 19.48
C VAL A 228 2.48 -2.16 20.23
N PHE A 229 1.39 -1.42 20.24
CA PHE A 229 1.26 -0.20 21.02
C PHE A 229 -0.21 0.08 21.31
N THR A 230 -0.47 0.93 22.30
CA THR A 230 -1.81 1.40 22.63
C THR A 230 -1.93 2.90 22.39
N GLN A 231 -3.11 3.34 22.00
CA GLN A 231 -3.43 4.75 21.82
C GLN A 231 -4.83 5.06 22.34
N SER A 232 -5.01 6.28 22.86
CA SER A 232 -6.34 6.80 23.13
C SER A 232 -6.96 7.32 21.84
N VAL A 233 -8.18 6.90 21.55
CA VAL A 233 -8.93 7.32 20.36
C VAL A 233 -10.30 7.87 20.74
N THR A 234 -10.75 8.90 20.02
CA THR A 234 -12.12 9.38 20.12
C THR A 234 -13.09 8.38 19.48
N GLY A 235 -14.37 8.46 19.77
CA GLY A 235 -15.37 7.62 19.14
C GLY A 235 -15.43 7.81 17.62
N GLU A 236 -15.20 9.01 17.09
CA GLU A 236 -15.11 9.26 15.64
C GLU A 236 -13.91 8.54 15.01
N GLN A 237 -12.75 8.56 15.68
CA GLN A 237 -11.58 7.82 15.24
C GLN A 237 -11.80 6.31 15.32
N ALA A 238 -12.44 5.82 16.40
CA ALA A 238 -12.78 4.41 16.55
C ALA A 238 -13.76 3.93 15.46
N LEU A 239 -14.76 4.75 15.10
CA LEU A 239 -15.66 4.45 13.98
C LEU A 239 -14.91 4.40 12.65
N THR A 240 -14.00 5.35 12.41
CA THR A 240 -13.19 5.35 11.18
C THR A 240 -12.32 4.11 11.10
N LEU A 241 -11.66 3.70 12.21
CA LEU A 241 -10.88 2.45 12.29
C LEU A 241 -11.75 1.20 12.04
N LEU A 242 -12.95 1.17 12.58
CA LEU A 242 -13.93 0.12 12.33
C LEU A 242 -14.28 0.03 10.84
N ASP A 243 -14.62 1.16 10.21
CA ASP A 243 -14.98 1.20 8.79
C ASP A 243 -13.81 0.84 7.85
N MET A 244 -12.56 1.12 8.25
CA MET A 244 -11.34 0.70 7.53
C MET A 244 -11.03 -0.78 7.73
N SER A 245 -11.54 -1.42 8.78
CA SER A 245 -11.19 -2.79 9.11
C SER A 245 -11.88 -3.83 8.21
N VAL A 246 -11.26 -5.01 8.09
CA VAL A 246 -11.83 -6.15 7.34
C VAL A 246 -13.11 -6.72 7.96
N PHE A 247 -13.46 -6.32 9.16
CA PHE A 247 -14.66 -6.75 9.87
C PHE A 247 -15.73 -5.65 10.00
N GLY A 248 -15.46 -4.43 9.58
CA GLY A 248 -16.37 -3.28 9.69
C GLY A 248 -17.73 -3.50 9.00
N TRP A 249 -17.79 -4.31 7.96
CA TRP A 249 -19.03 -4.66 7.27
C TRP A 249 -20.04 -5.43 8.16
N ARG A 250 -19.61 -6.00 9.28
CA ARG A 250 -20.47 -6.69 10.23
C ARG A 250 -21.18 -5.75 11.21
N ALA A 251 -20.67 -4.53 11.36
CA ALA A 251 -21.25 -3.55 12.25
C ALA A 251 -22.53 -2.95 11.64
N ASN A 252 -23.66 -3.14 12.32
CA ASN A 252 -24.91 -2.47 11.97
C ASN A 252 -24.86 -1.00 12.43
N ASP A 253 -25.87 -0.22 12.03
CA ASP A 253 -25.93 1.22 12.36
C ASP A 253 -25.97 1.50 13.87
N GLN A 254 -26.65 0.64 14.65
CA GLN A 254 -26.70 0.77 16.10
C GLN A 254 -25.33 0.61 16.74
N LEU A 255 -24.57 -0.42 16.33
CA LEU A 255 -23.21 -0.65 16.80
C LEU A 255 -22.27 0.49 16.38
N LYS A 256 -22.38 0.95 15.13
CA LYS A 256 -21.60 2.11 14.64
C LYS A 256 -21.88 3.36 15.46
N HIS A 257 -23.14 3.62 15.81
CA HIS A 257 -23.52 4.73 16.68
C HIS A 257 -22.92 4.57 18.08
N GLN A 258 -22.95 3.37 18.65
CA GLN A 258 -22.35 3.08 19.96
C GLN A 258 -20.83 3.31 19.94
N VAL A 259 -20.11 2.77 18.95
CA VAL A 259 -18.67 2.99 18.79
C VAL A 259 -18.34 4.46 18.66
N LYS A 260 -19.12 5.20 17.87
CA LYS A 260 -18.93 6.63 17.65
C LYS A 260 -19.14 7.46 18.93
N SER A 261 -20.02 7.05 19.82
CA SER A 261 -20.37 7.79 21.04
C SER A 261 -19.40 7.56 22.21
N THR A 262 -18.45 6.61 22.08
CA THR A 262 -17.59 6.20 23.19
C THR A 262 -16.12 6.32 22.82
N ALA A 263 -15.35 7.09 23.59
CA ALA A 263 -13.89 7.11 23.46
C ALA A 263 -13.29 5.84 24.05
N ILE A 264 -12.17 5.37 23.48
CA ILE A 264 -11.40 4.22 23.96
C ILE A 264 -10.05 4.74 24.43
N SER A 265 -9.76 4.64 25.74
CA SER A 265 -8.53 5.17 26.33
C SER A 265 -7.28 4.38 25.95
N GLU A 266 -7.41 3.07 25.73
CA GLU A 266 -6.32 2.14 25.45
C GLU A 266 -6.73 1.19 24.33
N LEU A 267 -6.81 1.69 23.10
CA LEU A 267 -7.04 0.84 21.92
C LEU A 267 -5.74 0.18 21.52
N GLU A 268 -5.76 -1.13 21.40
CA GLU A 268 -4.59 -1.93 21.00
C GLU A 268 -4.39 -1.87 19.48
N PHE A 269 -3.16 -1.54 19.08
CA PHE A 269 -2.65 -1.69 17.72
C PHE A 269 -1.61 -2.80 17.73
N ASP A 270 -1.88 -3.86 17.02
CA ASP A 270 -1.02 -5.03 16.86
C ASP A 270 -0.79 -5.28 15.37
N TRP A 271 0.44 -5.10 14.92
CA TRP A 271 0.82 -5.23 13.53
C TRP A 271 1.94 -6.23 13.35
N GLN A 272 1.94 -6.90 12.21
CA GLN A 272 3.03 -7.75 11.76
C GLN A 272 3.67 -7.12 10.53
N ILE A 273 4.95 -6.78 10.62
CA ILE A 273 5.78 -6.41 9.48
C ILE A 273 6.53 -7.67 9.06
N ILE A 274 6.32 -8.12 7.83
CA ILE A 274 6.86 -9.39 7.34
C ILE A 274 7.69 -9.09 6.09
N THR A 275 8.97 -9.40 6.16
CA THR A 275 9.86 -9.34 4.99
C THR A 275 9.89 -10.69 4.32
N LEU A 276 9.51 -10.70 3.04
CA LEU A 276 9.47 -11.89 2.21
C LEU A 276 10.54 -11.82 1.13
N LYS A 277 11.13 -12.96 0.79
CA LYS A 277 11.98 -13.15 -0.38
C LYS A 277 11.40 -14.24 -1.29
N LYS A 278 11.85 -14.28 -2.54
CA LYS A 278 11.52 -15.38 -3.42
C LYS A 278 12.05 -16.69 -2.87
N ARG A 279 11.27 -17.75 -3.05
CA ARG A 279 11.75 -19.11 -2.87
C ARG A 279 12.43 -19.54 -4.17
N LEU A 280 13.73 -19.74 -4.11
CA LEU A 280 14.55 -20.21 -5.23
C LEU A 280 14.43 -21.72 -5.42
#